data_f5de49bb405cda97ea11d1697e6269bd
#
_entry.id   f5de49bb405cda97ea11d1697e6269bd
#
_cell.length_a   1.000
_cell.length_b   1.000
_cell.length_c   1.000
_cell.angle_alpha   90.00
_cell.angle_beta   90.00
_cell.angle_gamma   90.00
#
_symmetry.space_group_name_H-M   'P 1'
#
loop_
_entity.id
_entity.type
_entity.pdbx_description
1 polymer ?
#
loop_
_entity_poly.entity_id
_entity_poly.type
_entity_poly.pdbx_seq_one_letter_code
_entity_poly.pdbx_strand_id
1 'polypeptide(L)'
;MRGSRQTTQKPDFPARAAPRGGSLRRLDEMITTCRACPRLVAWREEAARVKRRAFREWEYWARPVPGFGPSDAPLAIVGLAPAAHGGNRTGRIFTGDPSGDALYAALYDVGLASRPTATHRGDGLELYGVRITVPVHCAPPDNRPTTGERDTCRPWLARELQLLRPTLRAIVVLGAFAWQALPPVLAEAGWRLPRPRPVFGHGTEVLLAPAGDGRPLRLVGGYHPSRRNMSTRTLTPVMLRDVLRRGAEAGGLLTSPHHGGPGA
;
A
#
# COMPACT_ATOMS: atom_id res chain seq x y z
N MET A 1 30.40 16.13 -17.08
CA MET A 1 29.65 15.64 -15.91
C MET A 1 29.70 14.12 -15.91
N ARG A 2 30.40 13.50 -14.99
CA ARG A 2 30.49 12.03 -14.89
C ARG A 2 29.21 11.53 -14.25
N GLY A 3 28.30 10.93 -15.04
CA GLY A 3 27.14 10.23 -14.49
C GLY A 3 27.62 9.07 -13.60
N SER A 4 27.38 9.16 -12.31
CA SER A 4 27.60 8.06 -11.39
C SER A 4 26.71 6.89 -11.85
N ARG A 5 27.30 5.84 -12.41
CA ARG A 5 26.63 4.56 -12.65
C ARG A 5 26.22 4.02 -11.28
N GLN A 6 24.97 4.27 -10.90
CA GLN A 6 24.43 3.68 -9.67
C GLN A 6 24.38 2.16 -9.89
N THR A 7 25.21 1.45 -9.18
CA THR A 7 25.36 -0.01 -9.25
C THR A 7 24.05 -0.71 -8.95
N THR A 8 23.68 -1.68 -9.79
CA THR A 8 22.54 -2.57 -9.54
C THR A 8 22.84 -3.41 -8.28
N GLN A 9 21.90 -3.40 -7.32
CA GLN A 9 22.01 -4.22 -6.12
C GLN A 9 21.62 -5.67 -6.46
N LYS A 10 22.13 -6.64 -5.68
CA LYS A 10 21.72 -8.04 -5.80
C LYS A 10 20.25 -8.22 -5.45
N PRO A 11 19.54 -9.19 -6.06
CA PRO A 11 18.12 -9.44 -5.77
C PRO A 11 17.81 -9.73 -4.29
N ASP A 12 18.78 -10.26 -3.54
CA ASP A 12 18.66 -10.55 -2.10
C ASP A 12 18.81 -9.30 -1.20
N PHE A 13 19.07 -8.12 -1.78
CA PHE A 13 19.25 -6.88 -1.00
C PHE A 13 18.06 -6.60 -0.06
N PRO A 14 16.77 -6.69 -0.46
CA PRO A 14 15.66 -6.49 0.45
C PRO A 14 15.65 -7.46 1.64
N ALA A 15 15.93 -8.74 1.39
CA ALA A 15 15.97 -9.76 2.44
C ALA A 15 17.07 -9.50 3.49
N ARG A 16 18.21 -8.98 3.07
CA ARG A 16 19.33 -8.63 3.97
C ARG A 16 19.15 -7.27 4.66
N ALA A 17 18.47 -6.35 4.00
CA ALA A 17 18.32 -4.98 4.49
C ALA A 17 17.11 -4.78 5.39
N ALA A 18 15.96 -5.33 5.03
CA ALA A 18 14.71 -5.12 5.76
C ALA A 18 14.78 -5.43 7.27
N PRO A 19 15.43 -6.51 7.74
CA PRO A 19 15.56 -6.78 9.18
C PRO A 19 16.29 -5.69 9.96
N ARG A 20 17.14 -4.89 9.29
CA ARG A 20 17.89 -3.78 9.90
C ARG A 20 17.05 -2.51 10.06
N GLY A 21 15.85 -2.45 9.47
CA GLY A 21 14.88 -1.39 9.66
C GLY A 21 14.25 -1.51 11.05
N GLY A 22 14.85 -0.88 12.07
CA GLY A 22 14.37 -0.92 13.46
C GLY A 22 13.14 -0.05 13.72
N SER A 23 12.78 0.84 12.78
CA SER A 23 11.58 1.68 12.81
C SER A 23 11.03 1.87 11.40
N LEU A 24 9.75 2.25 11.27
CA LEU A 24 9.16 2.53 9.95
C LEU A 24 9.89 3.65 9.21
N ARG A 25 10.27 4.72 9.89
CA ARG A 25 11.07 5.80 9.28
C ARG A 25 12.38 5.25 8.68
N ARG A 26 13.11 4.43 9.44
CA ARG A 26 14.36 3.84 8.95
C ARG A 26 14.12 2.86 7.81
N LEU A 27 13.06 2.07 7.88
CA LEU A 27 12.65 1.14 6.81
C LEU A 27 12.32 1.91 5.53
N ASP A 28 11.54 2.98 5.62
CA ASP A 28 11.17 3.85 4.50
C ASP A 28 12.41 4.45 3.82
N GLU A 29 13.39 4.95 4.59
CA GLU A 29 14.67 5.43 4.08
C GLU A 29 15.40 4.34 3.28
N MET A 30 15.46 3.12 3.81
CA MET A 30 16.14 1.99 3.17
C MET A 30 15.43 1.53 1.90
N ILE A 31 14.08 1.49 1.91
CA ILE A 31 13.27 1.20 0.71
C ILE A 31 13.63 2.14 -0.42
N THR A 32 13.77 3.46 -0.15
CA THR A 32 14.04 4.45 -1.19
C THR A 32 15.39 4.26 -1.90
N THR A 33 16.31 3.53 -1.31
CA THR A 33 17.62 3.23 -1.90
C THR A 33 17.68 1.91 -2.68
N CYS A 34 16.58 1.13 -2.70
CA CYS A 34 16.56 -0.20 -3.29
C CYS A 34 16.67 -0.17 -4.82
N ARG A 35 17.54 -1.03 -5.36
CA ARG A 35 17.78 -1.23 -6.80
C ARG A 35 17.85 -2.73 -7.16
N ALA A 36 17.17 -3.59 -6.40
CA ALA A 36 17.26 -5.04 -6.52
C ALA A 36 16.57 -5.63 -7.76
N CYS A 37 15.65 -4.89 -8.40
CA CYS A 37 14.88 -5.35 -9.57
C CYS A 37 15.30 -4.56 -10.82
N PRO A 38 16.22 -5.06 -11.67
CA PRO A 38 16.78 -4.29 -12.79
C PRO A 38 15.71 -3.75 -13.76
N ARG A 39 14.69 -4.57 -14.10
CA ARG A 39 13.57 -4.15 -14.98
C ARG A 39 12.80 -2.98 -14.40
N LEU A 40 12.49 -3.01 -13.10
CA LEU A 40 11.76 -1.92 -12.44
C LEU A 40 12.61 -0.67 -12.29
N VAL A 41 13.91 -0.83 -12.04
CA VAL A 41 14.86 0.29 -11.98
C VAL A 41 14.92 0.99 -13.34
N ALA A 42 15.15 0.23 -14.41
CA ALA A 42 15.21 0.78 -15.76
C ALA A 42 13.91 1.51 -16.14
N TRP A 43 12.75 0.90 -15.85
CA TRP A 43 11.46 1.49 -16.20
C TRP A 43 11.14 2.77 -15.43
N ARG A 44 11.33 2.78 -14.09
CA ARG A 44 11.03 3.97 -13.28
C ARG A 44 11.92 5.16 -13.64
N GLU A 45 13.19 4.91 -13.96
CA GLU A 45 14.16 5.93 -14.36
C GLU A 45 13.87 6.41 -15.79
N GLU A 46 13.52 5.51 -16.72
CA GLU A 46 13.13 5.88 -18.07
C GLU A 46 11.85 6.71 -18.08
N ALA A 47 10.83 6.32 -17.28
CA ALA A 47 9.60 7.12 -17.13
C ALA A 47 9.87 8.53 -16.60
N ALA A 48 10.89 8.69 -15.75
CA ALA A 48 11.31 10.00 -15.25
C ALA A 48 12.12 10.80 -16.27
N ARG A 49 12.86 10.14 -17.15
CA ARG A 49 13.64 10.77 -18.23
C ARG A 49 12.75 11.24 -19.37
N VAL A 50 11.85 10.37 -19.85
CA VAL A 50 10.98 10.64 -21.01
C VAL A 50 9.82 11.56 -20.62
N LYS A 51 9.25 11.36 -19.44
CA LYS A 51 8.10 12.09 -18.89
C LYS A 51 6.87 12.09 -19.81
N ARG A 52 5.72 12.39 -19.30
CA ARG A 52 4.54 12.77 -20.10
C ARG A 52 4.55 14.25 -20.38
N ARG A 53 3.99 14.67 -21.51
CA ARG A 53 3.87 16.09 -21.90
C ARG A 53 3.28 16.95 -20.78
N ALA A 54 2.23 16.48 -20.11
CA ALA A 54 1.59 17.19 -19.00
C ALA A 54 2.47 17.36 -17.75
N PHE A 55 3.58 16.61 -17.64
CA PHE A 55 4.45 16.62 -16.48
C PHE A 55 5.92 16.90 -16.85
N ARG A 56 6.18 17.52 -17.99
CA ARG A 56 7.55 17.77 -18.48
C ARG A 56 8.37 18.61 -17.51
N GLU A 57 7.74 19.54 -16.83
CA GLU A 57 8.38 20.46 -15.88
C GLU A 57 8.55 19.86 -14.47
N TRP A 58 7.98 18.68 -14.22
CA TRP A 58 8.11 18.03 -12.93
C TRP A 58 9.47 17.36 -12.77
N GLU A 59 10.08 17.49 -11.59
CA GLU A 59 11.13 16.60 -11.16
C GLU A 59 10.50 15.32 -10.59
N TYR A 60 10.72 14.19 -11.29
CA TYR A 60 10.19 12.90 -10.84
C TYR A 60 11.01 12.36 -9.67
N TRP A 61 10.33 11.78 -8.70
CA TRP A 61 10.94 11.05 -7.59
C TRP A 61 11.88 9.93 -8.07
N ALA A 62 11.45 9.12 -9.05
CA ALA A 62 12.21 8.07 -9.75
C ALA A 62 12.91 7.05 -8.85
N ARG A 63 12.44 6.86 -7.63
CA ARG A 63 12.96 5.91 -6.63
C ARG A 63 11.84 4.99 -6.16
N PRO A 64 12.12 3.90 -5.41
CA PRO A 64 11.06 3.17 -4.71
C PRO A 64 10.26 4.11 -3.83
N VAL A 65 8.95 3.92 -3.80
CA VAL A 65 8.04 4.75 -3.03
C VAL A 65 7.78 4.05 -1.69
N PRO A 66 8.13 4.64 -0.56
CA PRO A 66 7.92 4.04 0.76
C PRO A 66 6.44 4.09 1.16
N GLY A 67 6.11 3.47 2.29
CA GLY A 67 4.79 3.61 2.90
C GLY A 67 4.48 5.05 3.32
N PHE A 68 3.19 5.35 3.54
CA PHE A 68 2.72 6.67 3.93
C PHE A 68 1.69 6.57 5.04
N GLY A 69 1.85 7.35 6.10
CA GLY A 69 1.01 7.41 7.27
C GLY A 69 1.76 7.15 8.58
N PRO A 70 1.09 7.23 9.74
CA PRO A 70 1.69 7.11 11.06
C PRO A 70 2.33 5.73 11.31
N SER A 71 3.28 5.70 12.24
CA SER A 71 4.06 4.50 12.57
C SER A 71 3.35 3.53 13.52
N ASP A 72 2.26 3.96 14.11
CA ASP A 72 1.42 3.23 15.07
C ASP A 72 0.01 2.97 14.52
N ALA A 73 -0.16 3.01 13.21
CA ALA A 73 -1.45 2.86 12.56
C ALA A 73 -2.14 1.53 12.90
N PRO A 74 -3.37 1.55 13.43
CA PRO A 74 -4.17 0.35 13.64
C PRO A 74 -4.79 -0.19 12.35
N LEU A 75 -4.80 0.59 11.27
CA LEU A 75 -5.28 0.20 9.95
C LEU A 75 -4.16 0.35 8.91
N ALA A 76 -3.89 -0.71 8.15
CA ALA A 76 -3.08 -0.62 6.94
C ALA A 76 -3.95 -0.72 5.68
N ILE A 77 -3.56 -0.03 4.61
CA ILE A 77 -4.14 -0.20 3.27
C ILE A 77 -3.04 -0.70 2.35
N VAL A 78 -3.26 -1.86 1.73
CA VAL A 78 -2.28 -2.48 0.83
C VAL A 78 -2.79 -2.40 -0.61
N GLY A 79 -2.10 -1.61 -1.44
CA GLY A 79 -2.38 -1.48 -2.88
C GLY A 79 -1.55 -2.43 -3.74
N LEU A 80 -1.33 -2.07 -5.01
CA LEU A 80 -0.59 -2.90 -5.97
C LEU A 80 0.90 -2.47 -6.06
N ALA A 81 1.14 -1.30 -6.59
CA ALA A 81 2.45 -0.69 -6.85
C ALA A 81 2.26 0.79 -7.24
N PRO A 82 3.32 1.64 -7.17
CA PRO A 82 3.24 3.00 -7.69
C PRO A 82 3.02 3.03 -9.19
N ALA A 83 2.19 3.95 -9.68
CA ALA A 83 2.07 4.24 -11.11
C ALA A 83 3.27 5.05 -11.61
N ALA A 84 3.68 4.82 -12.87
CA ALA A 84 4.85 5.48 -13.47
C ALA A 84 4.78 7.01 -13.47
N HIS A 85 3.59 7.59 -13.68
CA HIS A 85 3.34 9.03 -13.68
C HIS A 85 2.52 9.51 -12.47
N GLY A 86 2.18 8.60 -11.54
CA GLY A 86 1.62 8.85 -10.21
C GLY A 86 2.71 8.80 -9.14
N GLY A 87 2.72 7.76 -8.30
CA GLY A 87 3.67 7.62 -7.19
C GLY A 87 5.14 7.70 -7.59
N ASN A 88 5.54 7.20 -8.75
CA ASN A 88 6.91 7.34 -9.25
C ASN A 88 7.29 8.77 -9.60
N ARG A 89 6.30 9.62 -9.95
CA ARG A 89 6.50 11.05 -10.15
C ARG A 89 6.52 11.82 -8.84
N THR A 90 5.55 11.54 -7.97
CA THR A 90 5.25 12.36 -6.78
C THR A 90 5.99 11.95 -5.52
N GLY A 91 6.53 10.73 -5.46
CA GLY A 91 7.22 10.18 -4.28
C GLY A 91 6.27 9.68 -3.17
N ARG A 92 4.94 9.62 -3.41
CA ARG A 92 3.95 9.11 -2.47
C ARG A 92 3.00 8.14 -3.15
N ILE A 93 2.67 7.04 -2.46
CA ILE A 93 1.75 6.00 -2.95
C ILE A 93 0.36 6.61 -3.20
N PHE A 94 -0.33 6.15 -4.24
CA PHE A 94 -1.66 6.63 -4.64
C PHE A 94 -1.74 8.14 -4.84
N THR A 95 -0.67 8.79 -5.31
CA THR A 95 -0.66 10.25 -5.45
C THR A 95 -0.37 10.67 -6.89
N GLY A 96 -1.20 11.55 -7.43
CA GLY A 96 -1.05 12.13 -8.76
C GLY A 96 -1.50 11.22 -9.90
N ASP A 97 -2.44 10.34 -9.65
CA ASP A 97 -3.15 9.51 -10.63
C ASP A 97 -4.61 9.26 -10.19
N PRO A 98 -5.52 8.87 -11.11
CA PRO A 98 -6.95 8.71 -10.79
C PRO A 98 -7.27 7.68 -9.71
N SER A 99 -6.39 6.69 -9.48
CA SER A 99 -6.59 5.71 -8.40
C SER A 99 -6.39 6.37 -7.03
N GLY A 100 -5.41 7.26 -6.96
CA GLY A 100 -5.13 8.07 -5.78
C GLY A 100 -6.24 9.07 -5.50
N ASP A 101 -6.71 9.76 -6.54
CA ASP A 101 -7.82 10.74 -6.40
C ASP A 101 -9.06 10.05 -5.78
N ALA A 102 -9.44 8.86 -6.29
CA ALA A 102 -10.56 8.11 -5.75
C ALA A 102 -10.32 7.63 -4.31
N LEU A 103 -9.11 7.15 -3.99
CA LEU A 103 -8.79 6.63 -2.67
C LEU A 103 -8.78 7.75 -1.62
N TYR A 104 -8.09 8.87 -1.88
CA TYR A 104 -7.99 9.95 -0.89
C TYR A 104 -9.31 10.68 -0.69
N ALA A 105 -10.13 10.85 -1.74
CA ALA A 105 -11.49 11.35 -1.59
C ALA A 105 -12.32 10.44 -0.67
N ALA A 106 -12.26 9.12 -0.87
CA ALA A 106 -12.98 8.18 -0.03
C ALA A 106 -12.45 8.13 1.42
N LEU A 107 -11.13 8.26 1.63
CA LEU A 107 -10.52 8.36 2.96
C LEU A 107 -10.96 9.62 3.70
N TYR A 108 -11.02 10.75 3.00
CA TYR A 108 -11.54 12.00 3.56
C TYR A 108 -13.01 11.86 3.95
N ASP A 109 -13.85 11.30 3.07
CA ASP A 109 -15.28 11.09 3.31
C ASP A 109 -15.57 10.22 4.56
N VAL A 110 -14.65 9.30 4.90
CA VAL A 110 -14.77 8.46 6.10
C VAL A 110 -13.96 8.99 7.30
N GLY A 111 -13.41 10.20 7.21
CA GLY A 111 -12.70 10.86 8.32
C GLY A 111 -11.28 10.36 8.59
N LEU A 112 -10.65 9.67 7.62
CA LEU A 112 -9.32 9.08 7.75
C LEU A 112 -8.19 9.88 7.08
N ALA A 113 -8.51 11.00 6.44
CA ALA A 113 -7.56 11.90 5.80
C ALA A 113 -7.90 13.38 6.07
N SER A 114 -6.90 14.23 6.14
CA SER A 114 -7.06 15.67 6.41
C SER A 114 -7.67 16.45 5.23
N ARG A 115 -7.61 15.89 4.02
CA ARG A 115 -8.15 16.51 2.79
C ARG A 115 -8.47 15.45 1.74
N PRO A 116 -9.37 15.74 0.78
CA PRO A 116 -9.79 14.77 -0.24
C PRO A 116 -8.79 14.64 -1.41
N THR A 117 -7.74 15.45 -1.46
CA THR A 117 -6.80 15.53 -2.59
C THR A 117 -5.38 15.21 -2.18
N ALA A 118 -4.62 14.58 -3.07
CA ALA A 118 -3.22 14.24 -2.90
C ALA A 118 -2.43 14.63 -4.17
N THR A 119 -1.56 15.62 -4.08
CA THR A 119 -0.85 16.19 -5.25
C THR A 119 0.61 15.77 -5.33
N HIS A 120 1.34 15.81 -4.22
CA HIS A 120 2.76 15.43 -4.14
C HIS A 120 3.18 15.14 -2.70
N ARG A 121 4.36 14.57 -2.53
CA ARG A 121 4.97 14.39 -1.21
C ARG A 121 5.24 15.76 -0.57
N GLY A 122 4.75 15.97 0.64
CA GLY A 122 4.90 17.24 1.37
C GLY A 122 3.81 18.28 1.07
N ASP A 123 2.69 17.90 0.45
CA ASP A 123 1.53 18.78 0.21
C ASP A 123 0.68 19.03 1.47
N GLY A 124 1.09 18.54 2.63
CA GLY A 124 0.39 18.71 3.91
C GLY A 124 -0.81 17.77 4.10
N LEU A 125 -0.98 16.74 3.25
CA LEU A 125 -1.95 15.67 3.51
C LEU A 125 -1.49 14.81 4.67
N GLU A 126 -2.39 14.59 5.62
CA GLU A 126 -2.20 13.71 6.78
C GLU A 126 -3.22 12.57 6.77
N LEU A 127 -2.84 11.42 7.32
CA LEU A 127 -3.69 10.26 7.51
C LEU A 127 -3.89 9.99 9.01
N TYR A 128 -5.12 9.74 9.40
CA TYR A 128 -5.52 9.52 10.79
C TYR A 128 -5.64 8.03 11.10
N GLY A 129 -4.62 7.46 11.75
CA GLY A 129 -4.58 6.05 12.11
C GLY A 129 -4.46 5.07 10.94
N VAL A 130 -4.12 5.54 9.74
CA VAL A 130 -4.01 4.73 8.53
C VAL A 130 -2.60 4.79 7.97
N ARG A 131 -2.04 3.63 7.63
CA ARG A 131 -0.80 3.53 6.83
C ARG A 131 -1.07 2.86 5.50
N ILE A 132 -0.66 3.50 4.42
CA ILE A 132 -0.80 2.97 3.06
C ILE A 132 0.54 2.41 2.61
N THR A 133 0.53 1.17 2.09
CA THR A 133 1.72 0.49 1.57
C THR A 133 1.40 -0.38 0.35
N VAL A 134 2.41 -1.03 -0.20
CA VAL A 134 2.29 -1.84 -1.42
C VAL A 134 3.26 -3.04 -1.40
N PRO A 135 2.92 -4.17 -2.04
CA PRO A 135 3.83 -5.31 -2.15
C PRO A 135 5.02 -5.07 -3.11
N VAL A 136 4.94 -4.06 -4.00
CA VAL A 136 6.03 -3.69 -4.91
C VAL A 136 6.22 -2.18 -4.88
N HIS A 137 7.33 -1.71 -4.34
CA HIS A 137 7.61 -0.29 -4.10
C HIS A 137 8.10 0.50 -5.33
N CYS A 138 8.32 -0.15 -6.46
CA CYS A 138 8.72 0.48 -7.72
C CYS A 138 7.59 0.43 -8.73
N ALA A 139 7.46 1.47 -9.57
CA ALA A 139 6.53 1.45 -10.68
C ALA A 139 6.91 0.35 -11.69
N PRO A 140 6.02 -0.59 -12.02
CA PRO A 140 6.26 -1.58 -13.05
C PRO A 140 5.75 -1.09 -14.42
N PRO A 141 6.32 -1.61 -15.54
CA PRO A 141 5.72 -1.43 -16.86
C PRO A 141 4.26 -1.90 -16.85
N ASP A 142 3.38 -1.14 -17.49
CA ASP A 142 1.93 -1.42 -17.64
C ASP A 142 1.18 -1.67 -16.31
N ASN A 143 1.72 -1.18 -15.20
CA ASN A 143 1.25 -1.48 -13.84
C ASN A 143 1.18 -2.99 -13.53
N ARG A 144 2.10 -3.78 -14.12
CA ARG A 144 2.16 -5.25 -13.99
C ARG A 144 3.52 -5.69 -13.45
N PRO A 145 3.69 -5.78 -12.14
CA PRO A 145 4.88 -6.40 -11.58
C PRO A 145 4.85 -7.91 -11.83
N THR A 146 6.02 -8.51 -11.99
CA THR A 146 6.16 -9.98 -12.08
C THR A 146 6.08 -10.61 -10.68
N THR A 147 5.84 -11.91 -10.63
CA THR A 147 5.89 -12.70 -9.40
C THR A 147 7.29 -12.61 -8.75
N GLY A 148 8.35 -12.71 -9.55
CA GLY A 148 9.73 -12.58 -9.04
C GLY A 148 10.02 -11.22 -8.43
N GLU A 149 9.52 -10.13 -9.01
CA GLU A 149 9.66 -8.77 -8.44
C GLU A 149 8.87 -8.61 -7.15
N ARG A 150 7.67 -9.17 -7.08
CA ARG A 150 6.86 -9.22 -5.85
C ARG A 150 7.61 -9.96 -4.74
N ASP A 151 8.16 -11.14 -5.07
CA ASP A 151 8.85 -11.99 -4.08
C ASP A 151 10.19 -11.37 -3.65
N THR A 152 10.91 -10.72 -4.56
CA THR A 152 12.10 -9.91 -4.23
C THR A 152 11.76 -8.74 -3.31
N CYS A 153 10.61 -8.08 -3.51
CA CYS A 153 10.18 -6.91 -2.74
C CYS A 153 9.52 -7.27 -1.40
N ARG A 154 9.00 -8.52 -1.25
CA ARG A 154 8.27 -9.02 -0.09
C ARG A 154 8.90 -8.71 1.27
N PRO A 155 10.22 -8.83 1.49
CA PRO A 155 10.82 -8.56 2.80
C PRO A 155 10.55 -7.15 3.34
N TRP A 156 10.39 -6.15 2.47
CA TRP A 156 10.04 -4.80 2.88
C TRP A 156 8.65 -4.75 3.52
N LEU A 157 7.64 -5.29 2.84
CA LEU A 157 6.27 -5.31 3.34
C LEU A 157 6.14 -6.20 4.59
N ALA A 158 6.84 -7.33 4.63
CA ALA A 158 6.84 -8.20 5.81
C ALA A 158 7.40 -7.45 7.04
N ARG A 159 8.53 -6.74 6.87
CA ARG A 159 9.11 -5.95 7.95
C ARG A 159 8.21 -4.78 8.37
N GLU A 160 7.58 -4.11 7.43
CA GLU A 160 6.63 -3.04 7.70
C GLU A 160 5.46 -3.54 8.57
N LEU A 161 4.84 -4.68 8.24
CA LEU A 161 3.78 -5.26 9.03
C LEU A 161 4.26 -5.78 10.40
N GLN A 162 5.50 -6.29 10.50
CA GLN A 162 6.09 -6.65 11.79
C GLN A 162 6.23 -5.43 12.72
N LEU A 163 6.68 -4.29 12.18
CA LEU A 163 6.82 -3.04 12.93
C LEU A 163 5.47 -2.46 13.34
N LEU A 164 4.43 -2.63 12.53
CA LEU A 164 3.06 -2.21 12.85
C LEU A 164 2.33 -3.18 13.79
N ARG A 165 2.82 -4.42 13.93
CA ARG A 165 2.10 -5.49 14.67
C ARG A 165 1.60 -5.10 16.06
N PRO A 166 2.28 -4.29 16.87
CA PRO A 166 1.79 -3.89 18.18
C PRO A 166 0.46 -3.13 18.15
N THR A 167 0.21 -2.37 17.10
CA THR A 167 -0.98 -1.52 16.96
C THR A 167 -1.95 -2.01 15.88
N LEU A 168 -1.47 -2.73 14.87
CA LEU A 168 -2.24 -3.15 13.70
C LEU A 168 -3.39 -4.10 14.08
N ARG A 169 -4.60 -3.76 13.65
CA ARG A 169 -5.85 -4.51 13.88
C ARG A 169 -6.55 -4.91 12.60
N ALA A 170 -6.38 -4.11 11.54
CA ALA A 170 -7.02 -4.36 10.26
C ALA A 170 -6.12 -4.04 9.06
N ILE A 171 -6.34 -4.75 7.96
CA ILE A 171 -5.76 -4.43 6.65
C ILE A 171 -6.89 -4.39 5.62
N VAL A 172 -7.04 -3.27 4.94
CA VAL A 172 -7.82 -3.17 3.70
C VAL A 172 -6.90 -3.52 2.52
N VAL A 173 -7.31 -4.48 1.71
CA VAL A 173 -6.51 -5.01 0.60
C VAL A 173 -7.16 -4.63 -0.72
N LEU A 174 -6.52 -3.74 -1.48
CA LEU A 174 -7.07 -3.20 -2.71
C LEU A 174 -6.56 -3.96 -3.94
N GLY A 175 -7.36 -4.92 -4.39
CA GLY A 175 -7.16 -5.71 -5.61
C GLY A 175 -6.55 -7.10 -5.41
N ALA A 176 -6.80 -7.99 -6.38
CA ALA A 176 -6.42 -9.39 -6.33
C ALA A 176 -4.89 -9.60 -6.24
N PHE A 177 -4.08 -8.75 -6.88
CA PHE A 177 -2.63 -8.85 -6.80
C PHE A 177 -2.11 -8.64 -5.37
N ALA A 178 -2.60 -7.60 -4.68
CA ALA A 178 -2.25 -7.35 -3.30
C ALA A 178 -2.72 -8.50 -2.39
N TRP A 179 -3.94 -9.00 -2.61
CA TRP A 179 -4.47 -10.15 -1.87
C TRP A 179 -3.60 -11.41 -2.01
N GLN A 180 -3.15 -11.71 -3.24
CA GLN A 180 -2.27 -12.84 -3.52
C GLN A 180 -0.85 -12.67 -2.98
N ALA A 181 -0.40 -11.43 -2.80
CA ALA A 181 0.91 -11.13 -2.26
C ALA A 181 0.99 -11.29 -0.72
N LEU A 182 -0.13 -11.11 -0.01
CA LEU A 182 -0.16 -11.05 1.45
C LEU A 182 0.09 -12.37 2.19
N PRO A 183 -0.35 -13.56 1.74
CA PRO A 183 -0.21 -14.78 2.52
C PRO A 183 1.19 -15.06 3.08
N PRO A 184 2.28 -15.07 2.30
CA PRO A 184 3.62 -15.25 2.86
C PRO A 184 4.06 -14.08 3.76
N VAL A 185 3.66 -12.85 3.42
CA VAL A 185 3.96 -11.66 4.23
C VAL A 185 3.35 -11.74 5.62
N LEU A 186 2.07 -12.14 5.70
CA LEU A 186 1.33 -12.28 6.97
C LEU A 186 1.91 -13.38 7.83
N ALA A 187 2.30 -14.51 7.23
CA ALA A 187 2.97 -15.60 7.94
C ALA A 187 4.32 -15.13 8.52
N GLU A 188 5.13 -14.43 7.74
CA GLU A 188 6.41 -13.85 8.19
C GLU A 188 6.20 -12.76 9.27
N ALA A 189 5.09 -12.04 9.22
CA ALA A 189 4.74 -11.01 10.19
C ALA A 189 4.02 -11.54 11.46
N GLY A 190 3.77 -12.86 11.53
CA GLY A 190 3.30 -13.54 12.75
C GLY A 190 1.78 -13.72 12.83
N TRP A 191 1.09 -13.91 11.70
CA TRP A 191 -0.32 -14.32 11.66
C TRP A 191 -0.51 -15.65 10.93
N ARG A 192 -1.50 -16.43 11.38
CA ARG A 192 -1.89 -17.71 10.78
C ARG A 192 -2.98 -17.49 9.74
N LEU A 193 -2.79 -18.06 8.56
CA LEU A 193 -3.79 -18.05 7.51
C LEU A 193 -4.74 -19.23 7.68
N PRO A 194 -6.06 -19.05 7.54
CA PRO A 194 -7.02 -20.14 7.59
C PRO A 194 -6.82 -21.11 6.40
N ARG A 195 -7.31 -22.32 6.58
CA ARG A 195 -7.40 -23.34 5.52
C ARG A 195 -8.86 -23.75 5.38
N PRO A 196 -9.43 -23.74 4.15
CA PRO A 196 -8.82 -23.31 2.87
C PRO A 196 -8.46 -21.83 2.87
N ARG A 197 -7.53 -21.42 1.96
CA ARG A 197 -7.14 -20.01 1.81
C ARG A 197 -8.35 -19.18 1.34
N PRO A 198 -8.58 -18.01 1.93
CA PRO A 198 -9.70 -17.15 1.54
C PRO A 198 -9.55 -16.67 0.09
N VAL A 199 -10.64 -16.76 -0.66
CA VAL A 199 -10.71 -16.28 -2.04
C VAL A 199 -10.91 -14.77 -2.03
N PHE A 200 -10.22 -14.06 -2.94
CA PHE A 200 -10.40 -12.63 -3.12
C PHE A 200 -11.79 -12.28 -3.62
N GLY A 201 -12.42 -11.32 -2.99
CA GLY A 201 -13.67 -10.70 -3.42
C GLY A 201 -13.82 -9.30 -2.82
N HIS A 202 -14.62 -8.45 -3.46
CA HIS A 202 -14.97 -7.17 -2.84
C HIS A 202 -15.86 -7.41 -1.63
N GLY A 203 -15.52 -6.81 -0.49
CA GLY A 203 -16.24 -7.01 0.78
C GLY A 203 -15.89 -8.33 1.49
N THR A 204 -14.99 -9.18 0.95
CA THR A 204 -14.51 -10.37 1.66
C THR A 204 -13.81 -9.97 2.96
N GLU A 205 -14.25 -10.56 4.08
CA GLU A 205 -13.62 -10.37 5.38
C GLU A 205 -13.04 -11.68 5.91
N VAL A 206 -11.87 -11.58 6.53
CA VAL A 206 -11.17 -12.71 7.13
C VAL A 206 -10.55 -12.28 8.45
N LEU A 207 -10.80 -13.05 9.50
CA LEU A 207 -10.12 -12.88 10.78
C LEU A 207 -8.94 -13.86 10.87
N LEU A 208 -7.75 -13.32 11.05
CA LEU A 208 -6.52 -14.09 11.19
C LEU A 208 -6.15 -14.19 12.66
N ALA A 209 -5.87 -15.42 13.11
CA ALA A 209 -5.31 -15.65 14.43
C ALA A 209 -3.82 -15.29 14.47
N PRO A 210 -3.27 -14.80 15.58
CA PRO A 210 -1.83 -14.64 15.76
C PRO A 210 -1.13 -16.01 15.76
N ALA A 211 0.13 -16.05 15.31
CA ALA A 211 0.96 -17.27 15.33
C ALA A 211 1.58 -17.58 16.72
N GLY A 212 1.32 -16.78 17.70
CA GLY A 212 1.73 -16.86 19.10
C GLY A 212 0.94 -15.81 19.87
N ASP A 213 1.54 -15.22 20.87
CA ASP A 213 0.94 -14.09 21.58
C ASP A 213 0.74 -12.91 20.66
N GLY A 214 -0.42 -12.27 20.79
CA GLY A 214 -0.77 -11.12 19.97
C GLY A 214 -2.26 -10.98 19.72
N ARG A 215 -2.59 -10.02 18.88
CA ARG A 215 -3.99 -9.73 18.52
C ARG A 215 -4.37 -10.37 17.20
N PRO A 216 -5.63 -10.79 17.04
CA PRO A 216 -6.15 -11.16 15.73
C PRO A 216 -6.11 -9.96 14.78
N LEU A 217 -6.00 -10.25 13.48
CA LEU A 217 -5.95 -9.26 12.41
C LEU A 217 -7.12 -9.48 11.46
N ARG A 218 -7.90 -8.43 11.19
CA ARG A 218 -8.98 -8.48 10.19
C ARG A 218 -8.45 -8.06 8.83
N LEU A 219 -8.68 -8.88 7.82
CA LEU A 219 -8.49 -8.49 6.40
C LEU A 219 -9.83 -8.13 5.79
N VAL A 220 -9.88 -7.04 5.02
CA VAL A 220 -11.04 -6.61 4.25
C VAL A 220 -10.64 -6.45 2.79
N GLY A 221 -11.18 -7.27 1.90
CA GLY A 221 -10.93 -7.22 0.47
C GLY A 221 -11.72 -6.12 -0.23
N GLY A 222 -11.07 -5.31 -1.04
CA GLY A 222 -11.69 -4.30 -1.89
C GLY A 222 -11.21 -4.37 -3.33
N TYR A 223 -12.06 -4.09 -4.31
CA TYR A 223 -11.58 -3.89 -5.68
C TYR A 223 -10.63 -2.71 -5.73
N HIS A 224 -9.59 -2.81 -6.57
CA HIS A 224 -8.62 -1.73 -6.74
C HIS A 224 -9.30 -0.50 -7.38
N PRO A 225 -9.10 0.74 -6.87
CA PRO A 225 -9.71 1.96 -7.41
C PRO A 225 -9.03 2.39 -8.71
N SER A 226 -8.76 1.45 -9.62
CA SER A 226 -8.19 1.71 -10.93
C SER A 226 -9.18 2.48 -11.80
N ARG A 227 -8.64 3.29 -12.73
CA ARG A 227 -9.47 4.01 -13.71
C ARG A 227 -10.46 3.08 -14.40
N ARG A 228 -10.04 1.86 -14.77
CA ARG A 228 -10.91 0.85 -15.40
C ARG A 228 -12.08 0.49 -14.49
N ASN A 229 -11.82 0.06 -13.25
CA ASN A 229 -12.88 -0.36 -12.34
C ASN A 229 -13.86 0.77 -12.01
N MET A 230 -13.36 2.00 -11.87
CA MET A 230 -14.21 3.18 -11.63
C MET A 230 -15.06 3.53 -12.86
N SER A 231 -14.47 3.53 -14.07
CA SER A 231 -15.19 3.88 -15.31
C SER A 231 -16.22 2.82 -15.74
N THR A 232 -15.95 1.53 -15.46
CA THR A 232 -16.89 0.43 -15.73
C THR A 232 -17.92 0.22 -14.61
N ARG A 233 -17.87 1.01 -13.53
CA ARG A 233 -18.67 0.86 -12.31
C ARG A 233 -18.53 -0.51 -11.62
N THR A 234 -17.48 -1.26 -11.93
CA THR A 234 -17.09 -2.47 -11.17
C THR A 234 -16.79 -2.10 -9.71
N LEU A 235 -16.23 -0.90 -9.50
CA LEU A 235 -16.10 -0.26 -8.21
C LEU A 235 -16.76 1.13 -8.26
N THR A 236 -17.64 1.41 -7.32
CA THR A 236 -18.22 2.75 -7.14
C THR A 236 -17.60 3.47 -5.95
N PRO A 237 -17.71 4.83 -5.87
CA PRO A 237 -17.26 5.57 -4.68
C PRO A 237 -17.91 5.07 -3.38
N VAL A 238 -19.19 4.69 -3.41
CA VAL A 238 -19.91 4.14 -2.25
C VAL A 238 -19.28 2.82 -1.80
N MET A 239 -19.05 1.89 -2.72
CA MET A 239 -18.39 0.60 -2.43
C MET A 239 -17.00 0.80 -1.83
N LEU A 240 -16.22 1.75 -2.34
CA LEU A 240 -14.88 2.03 -1.81
C LEU A 240 -14.95 2.58 -0.38
N ARG A 241 -15.85 3.54 -0.12
CA ARG A 241 -16.08 4.06 1.24
C ARG A 241 -16.53 2.98 2.22
N ASP A 242 -17.40 2.07 1.78
CA ASP A 242 -17.87 0.96 2.63
C ASP A 242 -16.72 0.06 3.09
N VAL A 243 -15.85 -0.38 2.16
CA VAL A 243 -14.68 -1.20 2.50
C VAL A 243 -13.71 -0.46 3.43
N LEU A 244 -13.49 0.84 3.21
CA LEU A 244 -12.65 1.65 4.09
C LEU A 244 -13.26 1.83 5.47
N ARG A 245 -14.57 2.05 5.57
CA ARG A 245 -15.29 2.15 6.85
C ARG A 245 -15.18 0.85 7.64
N ARG A 246 -15.43 -0.31 7.03
CA ARG A 246 -15.27 -1.62 7.69
C ARG A 246 -13.83 -1.83 8.20
N GLY A 247 -12.83 -1.44 7.40
CA GLY A 247 -11.43 -1.46 7.83
C GLY A 247 -11.18 -0.54 9.03
N ALA A 248 -11.76 0.66 9.03
CA ALA A 248 -11.62 1.64 10.11
C ALA A 248 -12.32 1.19 11.41
N GLU A 249 -13.51 0.61 11.31
CA GLU A 249 -14.23 0.01 12.43
C GLU A 249 -13.44 -1.16 13.04
N ALA A 250 -12.94 -2.06 12.21
CA ALA A 250 -12.07 -3.16 12.65
C ALA A 250 -10.74 -2.67 13.26
N GLY A 251 -10.23 -1.53 12.78
CA GLY A 251 -9.08 -0.82 13.33
C GLY A 251 -9.37 -0.09 14.65
N GLY A 252 -10.64 0.08 15.02
CA GLY A 252 -11.06 0.87 16.18
C GLY A 252 -10.91 2.38 15.97
N LEU A 253 -10.91 2.84 14.73
CA LEU A 253 -10.84 4.25 14.34
C LEU A 253 -12.22 4.90 14.24
N LEU A 254 -13.25 4.09 14.03
CA LEU A 254 -14.65 4.51 13.99
C LEU A 254 -15.44 3.61 14.94
N THR A 255 -16.44 4.18 15.62
CA THR A 255 -17.43 3.41 16.36
C THR A 255 -18.44 2.86 15.35
N SER A 256 -18.70 1.55 15.38
CA SER A 256 -19.82 0.99 14.63
C SER A 256 -21.11 1.67 15.09
N PRO A 257 -21.98 2.11 14.19
CA PRO A 257 -23.30 2.57 14.61
C PRO A 257 -23.97 1.41 15.38
N HIS A 258 -24.27 1.63 16.66
CA HIS A 258 -25.07 0.68 17.43
C HIS A 258 -26.35 0.44 16.63
N HIS A 259 -26.56 -0.78 16.15
CA HIS A 259 -27.87 -1.26 15.82
C HIS A 259 -28.62 -1.32 17.17
N GLY A 260 -29.21 -0.19 17.54
CA GLY A 260 -30.20 -0.14 18.59
C GLY A 260 -31.31 -1.09 18.16
N GLY A 261 -31.37 -2.25 18.79
CA GLY A 261 -32.55 -3.12 18.67
C GLY A 261 -33.77 -2.32 19.09
N PRO A 262 -34.94 -2.58 18.49
CA PRO A 262 -36.16 -1.96 18.93
C PRO A 262 -36.39 -2.36 20.41
N GLY A 263 -36.28 -1.38 21.28
CA GLY A 263 -36.66 -1.53 22.69
C GLY A 263 -38.13 -1.95 22.79
N ALA A 264 -38.34 -2.93 23.60
CA ALA A 264 -39.63 -3.47 24.00
C ALA A 264 -40.57 -2.40 24.57
#